data_a681a46745f8f5f7b19b2f0e40ff07a6
#
_entry.id   a681a46745f8f5f7b19b2f0e40ff07a6
#
_cell.length_a   1.000
_cell.length_b   1.000
_cell.length_c   1.000
_cell.angle_alpha   90.00
_cell.angle_beta   90.00
_cell.angle_gamma   90.00
#
_symmetry.space_group_name_H-M   'P 1'
#
loop_
_entity.id
_entity.type
_entity.pdbx_description
1 polymer ?
#
loop_
_entity_poly.entity_id
_entity_poly.type
_entity_poly.pdbx_seq_one_letter_code
_entity_poly.pdbx_strand_id
1 'polypeptide(L)' 'MSKKIEQLEGKLEKVRKDKEKVQRQKEEADEKIKNYIVQEKDLEAQLFVAISEESGLSYQEMKELILPAQSSN' A
#
# COMPACT_ATOMS: atom_id res chain seq x y z
N MET A 1 25.69 41.64 12.07
CA MET A 1 25.44 40.68 11.01
C MET A 1 24.36 41.17 10.08
N SER A 2 24.32 40.70 8.87
CA SER A 2 23.37 41.15 7.88
C SER A 2 21.96 40.67 8.21
N LYS A 3 20.99 41.58 8.19
CA LYS A 3 19.58 41.20 8.33
C LYS A 3 19.12 40.28 7.24
N LYS A 4 19.70 40.43 6.04
CA LYS A 4 19.39 39.59 4.91
C LYS A 4 19.78 38.14 5.18
N ILE A 5 20.94 37.90 5.75
CA ILE A 5 21.40 36.58 6.12
C ILE A 5 20.46 35.94 7.14
N GLU A 6 20.12 36.69 8.18
CA GLU A 6 19.19 36.20 9.22
C GLU A 6 17.81 35.86 8.66
N GLN A 7 17.29 36.68 7.76
CA GLN A 7 16.00 36.42 7.10
C GLN A 7 16.05 35.16 6.26
N LEU A 8 17.15 35.01 5.52
CA LEU A 8 17.31 33.81 4.66
C LEU A 8 17.48 32.53 5.50
N GLU A 9 18.22 32.63 6.60
CA GLU A 9 18.38 31.51 7.53
C GLU A 9 17.03 31.11 8.12
N GLY A 10 16.21 32.10 8.52
CA GLY A 10 14.87 31.84 9.03
C GLY A 10 13.97 31.17 8.02
N LYS A 11 14.01 31.64 6.77
CA LYS A 11 13.22 31.03 5.68
C LYS A 11 13.69 29.62 5.38
N LEU A 12 15.00 29.40 5.39
CA LEU A 12 15.57 28.08 5.15
C LEU A 12 15.14 27.09 6.24
N GLU A 13 15.19 27.53 7.49
CA GLU A 13 14.77 26.69 8.61
C GLU A 13 13.29 26.32 8.50
N LYS A 14 12.45 27.27 8.14
CA LYS A 14 11.02 26.99 7.95
C LYS A 14 10.78 25.96 6.86
N VAL A 15 11.44 26.15 5.72
CA VAL A 15 11.31 25.21 4.60
C VAL A 15 11.78 23.81 5.00
N ARG A 16 12.87 23.72 5.76
CA ARG A 16 13.37 22.43 6.24
C ARG A 16 12.36 21.74 7.16
N LYS A 17 11.75 22.50 8.06
CA LYS A 17 10.72 21.96 8.97
C LYS A 17 9.49 21.50 8.20
N ASP A 18 9.07 22.29 7.22
CA ASP A 18 7.92 21.93 6.38
C ASP A 18 8.22 20.66 5.57
N LYS A 19 9.43 20.56 5.05
CA LYS A 19 9.87 19.36 4.31
C LYS A 19 9.85 18.13 5.20
N GLU A 20 10.37 18.22 6.40
CA GLU A 20 10.37 17.10 7.36
C GLU A 20 8.95 16.66 7.71
N LYS A 21 8.05 17.61 7.89
CA LYS A 21 6.64 17.30 8.18
C LYS A 21 6.01 16.51 7.04
N VAL A 22 6.19 16.99 5.82
CA VAL A 22 5.64 16.33 4.64
C VAL A 22 6.27 14.96 4.44
N GLN A 23 7.56 14.85 4.70
CA GLN A 23 8.26 13.55 4.62
C GLN A 23 7.66 12.53 5.59
N ARG A 24 7.38 12.96 6.82
CA ARG A 24 6.73 12.08 7.80
C ARG A 24 5.32 11.69 7.36
N GLN A 25 4.56 12.64 6.81
CA GLN A 25 3.22 12.35 6.29
C GLN A 25 3.27 11.32 5.17
N LYS A 26 4.27 11.43 4.31
CA LYS A 26 4.49 10.47 3.23
C LYS A 26 4.78 9.08 3.78
N GLU A 27 5.66 8.99 4.77
CA GLU A 27 6.01 7.71 5.39
C GLU A 27 4.80 7.07 6.07
N GLU A 28 3.98 7.88 6.74
CA GLU A 28 2.75 7.40 7.36
C GLU A 28 1.76 6.90 6.31
N ALA A 29 1.63 7.63 5.20
CA ALA A 29 0.76 7.24 4.09
C ALA A 29 1.24 5.93 3.46
N ASP A 30 2.56 5.79 3.25
CA ASP A 30 3.15 4.57 2.72
C ASP A 30 2.85 3.37 3.63
N GLU A 31 2.93 3.56 4.94
CA GLU A 31 2.62 2.51 5.90
C GLU A 31 1.15 2.10 5.84
N LYS A 32 0.25 3.08 5.72
CA LYS A 32 -1.18 2.81 5.57
C LYS A 32 -1.46 2.01 4.31
N ILE A 33 -0.79 2.35 3.21
CA ILE A 33 -0.95 1.62 1.95
C ILE A 33 -0.53 0.17 2.12
N LYS A 34 0.60 -0.08 2.78
CA LYS A 34 1.06 -1.45 3.05
C LYS A 34 0.02 -2.24 3.85
N ASN A 35 -0.56 -1.60 4.86
CA ASN A 35 -1.58 -2.25 5.70
C ASN A 35 -2.84 -2.58 4.89
N TYR A 36 -3.27 -1.67 4.02
CA TYR A 36 -4.42 -1.90 3.15
C TYR A 36 -4.15 -3.03 2.15
N ILE A 37 -2.94 -3.12 1.62
CA ILE A 37 -2.57 -4.21 0.72
C ILE A 37 -2.69 -5.56 1.42
N VAL A 38 -2.26 -5.64 2.68
CA VAL A 38 -2.40 -6.86 3.48
C VAL A 38 -3.87 -7.20 3.69
N GLN A 39 -4.69 -6.20 4.05
CA GLN A 39 -6.12 -6.40 4.25
C GLN A 39 -6.82 -6.84 2.97
N GLU A 40 -6.45 -6.24 1.84
CA GLU A 40 -6.99 -6.59 0.54
C GLU A 40 -6.73 -8.05 0.20
N LYS A 41 -5.49 -8.51 0.39
CA LYS A 41 -5.13 -9.89 0.13
C LYS A 41 -5.86 -10.87 1.04
N ASP A 42 -6.03 -10.49 2.30
CA ASP A 42 -6.76 -11.32 3.25
C ASP A 42 -8.22 -11.47 2.84
N LEU A 43 -8.85 -10.36 2.46
CA LEU A 43 -10.24 -10.38 2.01
C LEU A 43 -10.41 -11.14 0.69
N GLU A 44 -9.45 -11.02 -0.21
CA GLU A 44 -9.47 -11.80 -1.46
C GLU A 44 -9.41 -13.30 -1.16
N ALA A 45 -8.57 -13.70 -0.20
CA ALA A 45 -8.48 -15.09 0.21
C ALA A 45 -9.78 -15.58 0.84
N GLN A 46 -10.40 -14.77 1.70
CA GLN A 46 -11.69 -15.12 2.32
C GLN A 46 -12.79 -15.22 1.25
N LEU A 47 -12.78 -14.30 0.31
CA LEU A 47 -13.75 -14.30 -0.79
C LEU A 47 -13.60 -15.55 -1.65
N PHE A 48 -12.37 -15.95 -1.95
CA PHE A 48 -12.07 -17.17 -2.68
C PHE A 48 -12.65 -18.39 -1.98
N VAL A 49 -12.44 -18.50 -0.67
CA VAL A 49 -12.97 -19.61 0.14
C VAL A 49 -14.49 -19.61 0.12
N ALA A 50 -15.11 -18.44 0.31
CA ALA A 50 -16.57 -18.34 0.31
C ALA A 50 -17.17 -18.74 -1.04
N ILE A 51 -16.58 -18.29 -2.13
CA ILE A 51 -17.03 -18.65 -3.48
C ILE A 51 -16.89 -20.16 -3.70
N SER A 52 -15.78 -20.73 -3.27
CA SER A 52 -15.53 -22.17 -3.38
C SER A 52 -16.60 -22.97 -2.62
N GLU A 53 -16.92 -22.56 -1.40
CA GLU A 53 -17.94 -23.23 -0.58
C GLU A 53 -19.33 -23.13 -1.21
N GLU A 54 -19.72 -21.95 -1.69
CA GLU A 54 -21.03 -21.75 -2.30
C GLU A 54 -21.17 -22.45 -3.63
N SER A 55 -20.09 -22.49 -4.43
CA SER A 55 -20.12 -23.13 -5.74
C SER A 55 -20.10 -24.64 -5.68
N GLY A 56 -19.68 -25.20 -4.55
CA GLY A 56 -19.54 -26.66 -4.40
C GLY A 56 -18.37 -27.23 -5.18
N LEU A 57 -17.50 -26.38 -5.72
CA LEU A 57 -16.33 -26.84 -6.46
C LEU A 57 -15.19 -27.22 -5.50
N SER A 58 -14.45 -28.26 -5.87
CA SER A 58 -13.26 -28.65 -5.12
C SER A 58 -12.13 -27.65 -5.34
N TYR A 59 -11.12 -27.69 -4.49
CA TYR A 59 -9.92 -26.87 -4.65
C TYR A 59 -9.30 -27.08 -6.05
N GLN A 60 -9.23 -28.33 -6.49
CA GLN A 60 -8.65 -28.65 -7.78
C GLN A 60 -9.44 -28.03 -8.94
N GLU A 61 -10.76 -28.09 -8.87
CA GLU A 61 -11.63 -27.47 -9.88
C GLU A 61 -11.50 -25.97 -9.91
N MET A 62 -11.44 -25.34 -8.74
CA MET A 62 -11.23 -23.89 -8.64
C MET A 62 -9.88 -23.48 -9.20
N LYS A 63 -8.85 -24.26 -8.91
CA LYS A 63 -7.49 -24.01 -9.41
C LYS A 63 -7.45 -24.05 -10.94
N GLU A 64 -8.12 -25.01 -11.54
CA GLU A 64 -8.19 -25.15 -13.01
C GLU A 64 -8.88 -23.97 -13.66
N LEU A 65 -9.90 -23.40 -13.01
CA LEU A 65 -10.59 -22.23 -13.53
C LEU A 65 -9.74 -20.96 -13.46
N ILE A 66 -8.94 -20.84 -12.42
CA ILE A 66 -8.14 -19.64 -12.15
C ILE A 66 -6.81 -19.64 -12.91
N LEU A 67 -6.19 -20.81 -13.05
CA LEU A 67 -4.85 -20.95 -13.62
C LEU A 67 -4.81 -21.84 -14.89
N PRO A 68 -5.78 -21.69 -15.81
CA PRO A 68 -5.80 -22.57 -16.99
C PRO A 68 -4.58 -22.39 -17.88
N ALA A 69 -4.05 -21.18 -17.99
CA ALA A 69 -2.89 -20.88 -18.82
C ALA A 69 -1.60 -21.49 -18.28
N GLN A 70 -1.50 -21.63 -16.96
CA GLN A 70 -0.33 -22.24 -16.33
C GLN A 70 -0.37 -23.76 -16.41
N SER A 71 -1.55 -24.34 -16.41
CA SER A 71 -1.71 -25.78 -16.49
C SER A 71 -1.49 -26.33 -17.89
N SER A 72 -1.51 -25.46 -18.90
CA SER A 72 -1.31 -25.88 -20.31
C SER A 72 0.15 -25.98 -20.69
N ASN A 73 1.04 -25.59 -19.82
CA ASN A 73 2.47 -25.76 -20.02
C ASN A 73 2.95 -27.03 -19.34
#